data_efaec0a430008ad1272b3607098ea008
#
_entry.id   efaec0a430008ad1272b3607098ea008
#
_cell.length_a   1.000
_cell.length_b   1.000
_cell.length_c   1.000
_cell.angle_alpha   90.00
_cell.angle_beta   90.00
_cell.angle_gamma   90.00
#
_symmetry.space_group_name_H-M   'P 1'
#
loop_
_entity.id
_entity.type
_entity.pdbx_description
1 polymer ?
#
loop_
_entity_poly.entity_id
_entity_poly.type
_entity_poly.pdbx_seq_one_letter_code
_entity_poly.pdbx_strand_id
1 'polypeptide(L)'
;GFGRPVLIVQSDQVNRSRIQTVICVPLTSNLKWAAAPTSLMLRARATGLDRDSVAQTTLILAVDKASLTERAGRITEKQLGQVFARLDLALGRVGG
;
A
#
# COMPACT_ATOMS: atom_id res chain seq x y z
N GLY A 1 12.03 -2.72 10.66
CA GLY A 1 11.54 -3.46 9.58
C GLY A 1 11.64 -4.93 9.85
N PHE A 2 10.57 -5.57 9.73
CA PHE A 2 10.50 -7.00 9.98
C PHE A 2 10.24 -7.77 8.71
N GLY A 3 10.68 -7.23 7.58
CA GLY A 3 10.48 -7.88 6.31
C GLY A 3 9.04 -7.91 5.81
N ARG A 4 8.15 -7.16 6.42
CA ARG A 4 6.78 -7.08 5.95
C ARG A 4 6.68 -6.14 4.78
N PRO A 5 6.00 -6.53 3.70
CA PRO A 5 5.86 -5.66 2.55
C PRO A 5 4.94 -4.47 2.86
N VAL A 6 5.29 -3.35 2.27
CA VAL A 6 4.44 -2.17 2.29
C VAL A 6 4.25 -1.69 0.85
N LEU A 7 3.14 -1.04 0.60
CA LEU A 7 2.85 -0.43 -0.69
C LEU A 7 3.13 1.06 -0.60
N ILE A 8 4.04 1.56 -1.43
CA ILE A 8 4.32 2.99 -1.49
C ILE A 8 3.17 3.68 -2.20
N VAL A 9 2.52 4.61 -1.50
CA VAL A 9 1.41 5.39 -2.04
C VAL A 9 1.75 6.86 -2.22
N GLN A 10 2.92 7.28 -1.75
CA GLN A 10 3.39 8.64 -1.93
C GLN A 10 3.76 8.91 -3.39
N SER A 11 3.46 10.12 -3.87
CA SER A 11 3.74 10.47 -5.27
C SER A 11 5.24 10.38 -5.60
N ASP A 12 5.54 10.05 -6.85
CA ASP A 12 6.93 9.96 -7.31
C ASP A 12 7.67 11.29 -7.16
N GLN A 13 6.98 12.40 -7.35
CA GLN A 13 7.59 13.71 -7.19
C GLN A 13 8.10 13.91 -5.76
N VAL A 14 7.30 13.53 -4.77
CA VAL A 14 7.69 13.62 -3.36
C VAL A 14 8.77 12.59 -3.05
N ASN A 15 8.67 11.38 -3.63
CA ASN A 15 9.68 10.34 -3.44
C ASN A 15 11.05 10.78 -3.93
N ARG A 16 11.10 11.58 -4.98
CA ARG A 16 12.37 12.09 -5.53
C ARG A 16 12.88 13.34 -4.83
N SER A 17 12.11 13.88 -3.91
CA SER A 17 12.50 15.06 -3.15
C SER A 17 13.47 14.69 -2.02
N ARG A 18 13.88 15.68 -1.24
CA ARG A 18 14.74 15.48 -0.06
C ARG A 18 14.00 14.99 1.16
N ILE A 19 12.69 14.81 1.07
CA ILE A 19 11.91 14.27 2.18
C ILE A 19 12.41 12.87 2.51
N GLN A 20 12.72 12.65 3.78
CA GLN A 20 13.34 11.40 4.25
C GLN A 20 12.35 10.25 4.44
N THR A 21 11.05 10.55 4.39
CA THR A 21 10.00 9.58 4.70
C THR A 21 9.16 9.28 3.47
N VAL A 22 8.50 8.11 3.51
CA VAL A 22 7.62 7.63 2.44
C VAL A 22 6.31 7.18 3.07
N ILE A 23 5.20 7.64 2.51
CA ILE A 23 3.87 7.23 2.96
C ILE A 23 3.54 5.89 2.32
N CYS A 24 3.20 4.93 3.17
CA CYS A 24 2.97 3.55 2.77
C CYS A 24 1.68 2.99 3.35
N VAL A 25 1.15 1.96 2.68
CA VAL A 25 0.05 1.13 3.18
C VAL A 25 0.61 -0.26 3.44
N PRO A 26 0.46 -0.78 4.67
CA PRO A 26 0.96 -2.13 4.97
C PRO A 26 0.16 -3.20 4.23
N LEU A 27 0.86 -4.27 3.88
CA LEU A 27 0.26 -5.44 3.25
C LEU A 27 0.33 -6.61 4.24
N THR A 28 -0.74 -7.38 4.33
CA THR A 28 -0.79 -8.59 5.15
C THR A 28 -1.18 -9.78 4.31
N SER A 29 -0.62 -10.95 4.59
CA SER A 29 -1.03 -12.20 3.96
C SER A 29 -2.22 -12.84 4.68
N ASN A 30 -2.70 -12.26 5.76
CA ASN A 30 -3.89 -12.74 6.46
C ASN A 30 -5.14 -12.23 5.74
N LEU A 31 -5.70 -13.10 4.92
CA LEU A 31 -6.77 -12.73 3.99
C LEU A 31 -8.10 -12.41 4.67
N LYS A 32 -8.24 -12.70 5.97
CA LYS A 32 -9.47 -12.34 6.69
C LYS A 32 -9.71 -10.82 6.67
N TRP A 33 -8.65 -10.03 6.59
CA TRP A 33 -8.74 -8.57 6.57
C TRP A 33 -9.30 -8.03 5.26
N ALA A 34 -9.42 -8.87 4.23
CA ALA A 34 -10.02 -8.45 2.96
C ALA A 34 -11.51 -8.13 3.10
N ALA A 35 -12.16 -8.59 4.16
CA ALA A 35 -13.58 -8.32 4.39
C ALA A 35 -13.86 -6.85 4.74
N ALA A 36 -12.87 -6.11 5.23
CA ALA A 36 -13.05 -4.70 5.56
C ALA A 36 -13.26 -3.87 4.29
N PRO A 37 -14.26 -2.97 4.25
CA PRO A 37 -14.53 -2.17 3.04
C PRO A 37 -13.36 -1.28 2.63
N THR A 38 -12.49 -0.91 3.58
CA THR A 38 -11.32 -0.07 3.34
C THR A 38 -10.11 -0.86 2.85
N SER A 39 -10.20 -2.19 2.85
CA SER A 39 -9.10 -3.06 2.43
C SER A 39 -9.23 -3.44 0.96
N LEU A 40 -8.10 -3.81 0.35
CA LEU A 40 -8.05 -4.26 -1.03
C LEU A 40 -7.21 -5.52 -1.14
N MET A 41 -7.81 -6.57 -1.70
CA MET A 41 -7.09 -7.79 -2.03
C MET A 41 -6.19 -7.57 -3.25
N LEU A 42 -4.94 -7.97 -3.13
CA LEU A 42 -3.96 -7.93 -4.21
C LEU A 42 -3.44 -9.35 -4.45
N ARG A 43 -3.69 -9.89 -5.65
CA ARG A 43 -3.26 -11.24 -5.98
C ARG A 43 -1.76 -11.31 -6.20
N ALA A 44 -1.14 -12.39 -5.75
CA ALA A 44 0.30 -12.62 -5.88
C ALA A 44 0.75 -12.49 -7.34
N ARG A 45 0.03 -13.12 -8.26
CA ARG A 45 0.39 -13.09 -9.68
C ARG A 45 0.30 -11.70 -10.31
N ALA A 46 -0.46 -10.80 -9.70
CA ALA A 46 -0.61 -9.44 -10.20
C ALA A 46 0.42 -8.48 -9.61
N THR A 47 1.07 -8.86 -8.52
CA THR A 47 2.02 -8.00 -7.80
C THR A 47 3.46 -8.49 -7.86
N GLY A 48 3.66 -9.78 -8.10
CA GLY A 48 4.96 -10.42 -7.99
C GLY A 48 5.35 -10.81 -6.57
N LEU A 49 4.43 -10.63 -5.60
CA LEU A 49 4.66 -11.10 -4.24
C LEU A 49 4.47 -12.62 -4.17
N ASP A 50 5.03 -13.25 -3.12
CA ASP A 50 4.93 -14.70 -2.93
C ASP A 50 3.51 -15.16 -2.62
N ARG A 51 2.70 -14.29 -2.06
CA ARG A 51 1.34 -14.62 -1.60
C ARG A 51 0.36 -13.53 -1.95
N ASP A 52 -0.92 -13.90 -2.04
CA ASP A 52 -1.99 -12.93 -2.06
C ASP A 52 -1.91 -12.10 -0.78
N SER A 53 -2.16 -10.82 -0.91
CA SER A 53 -2.01 -9.87 0.19
C SER A 53 -3.20 -8.93 0.24
N VAL A 54 -3.39 -8.33 1.40
CA VAL A 54 -4.45 -7.35 1.62
C VAL A 54 -3.80 -6.02 1.97
N ALA A 55 -4.12 -4.99 1.21
CA ALA A 55 -3.69 -3.63 1.52
C ALA A 55 -4.63 -3.05 2.59
N GLN A 56 -4.06 -2.71 3.74
CA GLN A 56 -4.81 -2.22 4.89
C GLN A 56 -4.70 -0.71 4.98
N THR A 57 -5.58 -0.01 4.28
CA THR A 57 -5.49 1.46 4.13
C THR A 57 -5.65 2.21 5.45
N THR A 58 -6.41 1.65 6.40
CA THR A 58 -6.58 2.30 7.71
C THR A 58 -5.30 2.30 8.54
N LEU A 59 -4.29 1.53 8.14
CA LEU A 59 -2.99 1.46 8.82
C LEU A 59 -1.92 2.25 8.10
N ILE A 60 -2.31 3.15 7.21
CA ILE A 60 -1.37 4.01 6.48
C ILE A 60 -0.37 4.65 7.45
N LEU A 61 0.91 4.66 7.06
CA LEU A 61 1.98 5.15 7.91
C LEU A 61 3.11 5.73 7.07
N ALA A 62 3.96 6.52 7.71
CA ALA A 62 5.20 6.99 7.11
C ALA A 62 6.36 6.17 7.65
N VAL A 63 7.26 5.77 6.76
CA VAL A 63 8.49 5.07 7.13
C VAL A 63 9.69 5.82 6.57
N ASP A 64 10.85 5.64 7.18
CA ASP A 64 12.08 6.21 6.64
C ASP A 64 12.46 5.54 5.33
N LYS A 65 12.87 6.32 4.34
CA LYS A 65 13.35 5.76 3.07
C LYS A 65 14.45 4.74 3.29
N ALA A 66 15.32 4.99 4.27
CA ALA A 66 16.44 4.10 4.57
C ALA A 66 16.00 2.71 5.05
N SER A 67 14.77 2.58 5.53
CA SER A 67 14.25 1.28 5.98
C SER A 67 13.69 0.43 4.84
N LEU A 68 13.53 1.01 3.64
CA LEU A 68 13.08 0.29 2.46
C LEU A 68 14.29 -0.34 1.77
N THR A 69 14.50 -1.62 1.99
CA THR A 69 15.74 -2.30 1.59
C THR A 69 15.66 -3.01 0.25
N GLU A 70 14.46 -3.40 -0.18
CA GLU A 70 14.32 -4.07 -1.46
C GLU A 70 12.92 -3.90 -2.03
N ARG A 71 12.84 -4.07 -3.34
CA ARG A 71 11.57 -4.04 -4.06
C ARG A 71 11.08 -5.48 -4.21
N ALA A 72 9.97 -5.78 -3.57
CA ALA A 72 9.41 -7.14 -3.59
C ALA A 72 8.43 -7.36 -4.75
N GLY A 73 7.89 -6.29 -5.33
CA GLY A 73 6.93 -6.40 -6.42
C GLY A 73 6.47 -5.04 -6.91
N ARG A 74 5.40 -5.05 -7.69
CA ARG A 74 4.85 -3.84 -8.30
C ARG A 74 3.35 -4.00 -8.49
N ILE A 75 2.63 -2.89 -8.41
CA ILE A 75 1.21 -2.88 -8.78
C ILE A 75 1.02 -1.97 -10.01
N THR A 76 -0.08 -2.20 -10.70
CA THR A 76 -0.45 -1.38 -11.86
C THR A 76 -1.05 -0.05 -11.42
N GLU A 77 -1.13 0.91 -12.33
CA GLU A 77 -1.81 2.17 -12.05
C GLU A 77 -3.29 1.94 -11.71
N LYS A 78 -3.92 0.96 -12.35
CA LYS A 78 -5.31 0.61 -12.05
C LYS A 78 -5.45 0.14 -10.61
N GLN A 79 -4.55 -0.74 -10.16
CA GLN A 79 -4.55 -1.23 -8.78
C GLN A 79 -4.26 -0.10 -7.80
N LEU A 80 -3.33 0.79 -8.14
CA LEU A 80 -3.03 1.94 -7.29
C LEU A 80 -4.26 2.85 -7.17
N GLY A 81 -4.99 3.07 -8.26
CA GLY A 81 -6.25 3.81 -8.22
C GLY A 81 -7.27 3.17 -7.31
N GLN A 82 -7.34 1.83 -7.30
CA GLN A 82 -8.22 1.10 -6.39
C GLN A 82 -7.80 1.28 -4.93
N VAL A 83 -6.49 1.30 -4.65
CA VAL A 83 -5.98 1.58 -3.30
C VAL A 83 -6.36 3.00 -2.87
N PHE A 84 -6.20 3.97 -3.75
CA PHE A 84 -6.60 5.36 -3.44
C PHE A 84 -8.09 5.46 -3.16
N ALA A 85 -8.93 4.74 -3.89
CA ALA A 85 -10.37 4.73 -3.62
C ALA A 85 -10.67 4.18 -2.22
N ARG A 86 -9.94 3.16 -1.78
CA ARG A 86 -10.09 2.61 -0.43
C ARG A 86 -9.55 3.59 0.62
N LEU A 87 -8.45 4.28 0.32
CA LEU A 87 -7.94 5.34 1.19
C LEU A 87 -8.95 6.48 1.33
N ASP A 88 -9.57 6.89 0.25
CA ASP A 88 -10.61 7.92 0.29
C ASP A 88 -11.74 7.50 1.21
N LEU A 89 -12.16 6.24 1.13
CA LEU A 89 -13.18 5.71 2.03
C LEU A 89 -12.71 5.77 3.49
N ALA A 90 -11.49 5.34 3.76
CA ALA A 90 -10.92 5.34 5.10
C ALA A 90 -10.81 6.75 5.68
N LEU A 91 -10.55 7.74 4.82
CA LEU A 91 -10.37 9.14 5.21
C LEU A 91 -11.66 9.96 5.15
N GLY A 92 -12.78 9.33 4.81
CA GLY A 92 -14.04 10.02 4.67
C GLY A 92 -14.13 10.91 3.43
N ARG A 93 -13.31 10.64 2.42
CA ARG A 93 -13.25 11.41 1.17
C ARG A 93 -14.08 10.77 0.06
N VAL A 94 -15.16 10.13 0.43
CA VAL A 94 -16.03 9.52 -0.57
C VAL A 94 -16.76 10.64 -1.26
N GLY A 95 -16.51 10.82 -2.52
CA GLY A 95 -17.09 11.84 -3.31
C GLY A 95 -18.61 11.80 -3.18
N GLY A 96 -19.13 12.84 -2.64
CA GLY A 96 -20.55 12.93 -2.37
C GLY A 96 -21.29 13.40 -3.54
#